data_58fb7e7eba6804e495de13c769432cbf
#
_entry.id   58fb7e7eba6804e495de13c769432cbf
#
_cell.length_a   1.000
_cell.length_b   1.000
_cell.length_c   1.000
_cell.angle_alpha   90.00
_cell.angle_beta   90.00
_cell.angle_gamma   90.00
#
_symmetry.space_group_name_H-M   'P 1'
#
loop_
_entity.id
_entity.type
_entity.pdbx_description
1 polymer ?
#
loop_
_entity_poly.entity_id
_entity_poly.type
_entity_poly.pdbx_seq_one_letter_code
_entity_poly.pdbx_strand_id
1 'polypeptide(L)'
;MATIGRQTVQATEELLKIAQLKPGQLLVVGCSTSEVQGARIGSYGSEVVAARILSGLLKVCSWYQVYLAVQCCEHLNRALVVERAIMDKYNLEEVTVIPVAKAGGSLAAQAMREFADPVVVEAIAAHAGMDIGSTLIGMHIKKVAVPVRLTQKYIGQAYLTAARTRPKLIGGARAVYEMC
;
A
#
# COMPACT_ATOMS: atom_id res chain seq x y z
N MET A 1 9.48 -11.20 15.36
CA MET A 1 9.89 -11.03 13.93
C MET A 1 9.17 -11.98 12.97
N ALA A 2 9.18 -13.31 13.17
CA ALA A 2 8.41 -14.25 12.33
C ALA A 2 6.89 -13.94 12.30
N THR A 3 6.35 -13.41 13.40
CA THR A 3 4.93 -13.04 13.54
C THR A 3 4.55 -11.88 12.62
N ILE A 4 5.37 -10.81 12.50
CA ILE A 4 5.09 -9.64 11.65
C ILE A 4 4.94 -10.05 10.18
N GLY A 5 5.90 -10.82 9.64
CA GLY A 5 5.81 -11.30 8.26
C GLY A 5 4.57 -12.16 8.00
N ARG A 6 4.22 -13.06 8.92
CA ARG A 6 3.00 -13.88 8.83
C ARG A 6 1.72 -13.04 8.88
N GLN A 7 1.63 -12.08 9.81
CA GLN A 7 0.51 -11.15 9.91
C GLN A 7 0.34 -10.35 8.62
N THR A 8 1.45 -9.86 8.04
CA THR A 8 1.45 -9.13 6.77
C THR A 8 0.90 -9.99 5.63
N VAL A 9 1.40 -11.23 5.49
CA VAL A 9 0.91 -12.17 4.45
C VAL A 9 -0.59 -12.41 4.61
N GLN A 10 -1.06 -12.74 5.82
CA GLN A 10 -2.46 -13.02 6.09
C GLN A 10 -3.37 -11.83 5.78
N ALA A 11 -3.00 -10.64 6.28
CA ALA A 11 -3.78 -9.42 6.05
C ALA A 11 -3.84 -9.03 4.56
N THR A 12 -2.70 -9.13 3.87
CA THR A 12 -2.63 -8.81 2.44
C THR A 12 -3.48 -9.79 1.62
N GLU A 13 -3.34 -11.07 1.87
CA GLU A 13 -4.12 -12.10 1.16
C GLU A 13 -5.63 -11.94 1.38
N GLU A 14 -6.05 -11.70 2.63
CA GLU A 14 -7.46 -11.45 2.96
C GLU A 14 -7.98 -10.20 2.23
N LEU A 15 -7.20 -9.10 2.23
CA LEU A 15 -7.59 -7.88 1.53
C LEU A 15 -7.75 -8.11 0.03
N LEU A 16 -6.79 -8.77 -0.64
CA LEU A 16 -6.84 -9.00 -2.08
C LEU A 16 -8.05 -9.88 -2.47
N LYS A 17 -8.40 -10.88 -1.65
CA LYS A 17 -9.60 -11.70 -1.83
C LYS A 17 -10.89 -10.90 -1.69
N ILE A 18 -11.02 -10.10 -0.62
CA ILE A 18 -12.22 -9.27 -0.38
C ILE A 18 -12.36 -8.18 -1.44
N ALA A 19 -11.25 -7.57 -1.83
CA ALA A 19 -11.23 -6.54 -2.86
C ALA A 19 -11.40 -7.10 -4.28
N GLN A 20 -11.29 -8.44 -4.45
CA GLN A 20 -11.35 -9.13 -5.75
C GLN A 20 -10.38 -8.52 -6.76
N LEU A 21 -9.16 -8.19 -6.32
CA LEU A 21 -8.16 -7.60 -7.20
C LEU A 21 -7.79 -8.57 -8.33
N LYS A 22 -7.77 -8.01 -9.53
CA LYS A 22 -7.39 -8.74 -10.75
C LYS A 22 -5.89 -8.59 -11.04
N PRO A 23 -5.27 -9.52 -11.76
CA PRO A 23 -3.91 -9.36 -12.25
C PRO A 23 -3.68 -7.99 -12.89
N GLY A 24 -2.56 -7.37 -12.55
CA GLY A 24 -2.17 -6.05 -13.05
C GLY A 24 -2.85 -4.87 -12.37
N GLN A 25 -3.70 -5.08 -11.36
CA GLN A 25 -4.22 -4.00 -10.52
C GLN A 25 -3.23 -3.60 -9.43
N LEU A 26 -3.50 -2.51 -8.73
CA LEU A 26 -2.54 -1.81 -7.87
C LEU A 26 -3.02 -1.79 -6.42
N LEU A 27 -2.17 -2.27 -5.51
CA LEU A 27 -2.28 -2.16 -4.06
C LEU A 27 -1.35 -1.05 -3.56
N VAL A 28 -1.87 -0.09 -2.79
CA VAL A 28 -1.03 0.89 -2.08
C VAL A 28 -0.85 0.48 -0.62
N VAL A 29 0.37 0.65 -0.11
CA VAL A 29 0.68 0.40 1.30
C VAL A 29 1.44 1.57 1.90
N GLY A 30 0.88 2.12 2.99
CA GLY A 30 1.57 3.02 3.89
C GLY A 30 1.95 2.28 5.17
N CYS A 31 3.13 2.57 5.74
CA CYS A 31 3.58 1.87 6.93
C CYS A 31 4.47 2.74 7.82
N SER A 32 4.16 2.74 9.12
CA SER A 32 5.05 3.21 10.17
C SER A 32 5.71 2.03 10.87
N THR A 33 6.97 1.78 10.58
CA THR A 33 7.75 0.74 11.29
C THR A 33 7.97 1.06 12.76
N SER A 34 7.87 2.32 13.16
CA SER A 34 7.89 2.73 14.58
C SER A 34 6.64 2.24 15.31
N GLU A 35 5.45 2.47 14.74
CA GLU A 35 4.18 1.99 15.29
C GLU A 35 4.14 0.45 15.37
N VAL A 36 4.70 -0.24 14.38
CA VAL A 36 4.80 -1.72 14.40
C VAL A 36 5.59 -2.22 15.60
N GLN A 37 6.54 -1.44 16.09
CA GLN A 37 7.35 -1.73 17.28
C GLN A 37 6.77 -1.17 18.58
N GLY A 38 5.61 -0.51 18.53
CA GLY A 38 4.97 0.13 19.68
C GLY A 38 5.58 1.49 20.06
N ALA A 39 6.32 2.11 19.15
CA ALA A 39 6.88 3.45 19.31
C ALA A 39 6.07 4.47 18.48
N ARG A 40 6.10 5.73 18.89
CA ARG A 40 5.42 6.81 18.17
C ARG A 40 5.89 6.89 16.71
N ILE A 41 4.99 7.17 15.80
CA ILE A 41 5.27 7.35 14.36
C ILE A 41 6.48 8.29 14.15
N GLY A 42 7.40 7.87 13.27
CA GLY A 42 8.60 8.64 12.92
C GLY A 42 9.73 8.63 13.97
N SER A 43 9.53 8.03 15.15
CA SER A 43 10.51 8.11 16.25
C SER A 43 11.56 6.98 16.24
N TYR A 44 11.21 5.79 15.72
CA TYR A 44 12.08 4.61 15.78
C TYR A 44 11.90 3.72 14.54
N GLY A 45 12.41 4.18 13.40
CA GLY A 45 12.40 3.40 12.15
C GLY A 45 13.23 2.13 12.25
N SER A 46 12.78 1.04 11.59
CA SER A 46 13.47 -0.24 11.59
C SER A 46 13.54 -0.85 10.20
N GLU A 47 14.74 -1.02 9.68
CA GLU A 47 14.98 -1.69 8.39
C GLU A 47 14.61 -3.18 8.46
N VAL A 48 14.88 -3.83 9.58
CA VAL A 48 14.53 -5.26 9.78
C VAL A 48 13.02 -5.48 9.74
N VAL A 49 12.25 -4.59 10.38
CA VAL A 49 10.78 -4.63 10.33
C VAL A 49 10.29 -4.34 8.91
N ALA A 50 10.86 -3.31 8.27
CA ALA A 50 10.52 -2.95 6.89
C ALA A 50 10.77 -4.11 5.92
N ALA A 51 11.92 -4.76 5.98
CA ALA A 51 12.25 -5.92 5.14
C ALA A 51 11.26 -7.08 5.35
N ARG A 52 10.84 -7.36 6.59
CA ARG A 52 9.86 -8.42 6.88
C ARG A 52 8.47 -8.11 6.33
N ILE A 53 8.04 -6.86 6.45
CA ILE A 53 6.75 -6.41 5.90
C ILE A 53 6.81 -6.46 4.37
N LEU A 54 7.85 -5.89 3.76
CA LEU A 54 7.99 -5.85 2.30
C LEU A 54 8.03 -7.26 1.70
N SER A 55 8.82 -8.17 2.27
CA SER A 55 8.87 -9.57 1.85
C SER A 55 7.49 -10.24 1.89
N GLY A 56 6.70 -9.98 2.94
CA GLY A 56 5.33 -10.49 3.04
C GLY A 56 4.40 -9.92 1.95
N LEU A 57 4.49 -8.62 1.70
CA LEU A 57 3.72 -7.94 0.65
C LEU A 57 4.07 -8.46 -0.74
N LEU A 58 5.37 -8.50 -1.08
CA LEU A 58 5.86 -8.96 -2.39
C LEU A 58 5.45 -10.39 -2.69
N LYS A 59 5.54 -11.28 -1.68
CA LYS A 59 5.11 -12.67 -1.80
C LYS A 59 3.66 -12.79 -2.22
N VAL A 60 2.76 -12.09 -1.56
CA VAL A 60 1.31 -12.15 -1.87
C VAL A 60 1.01 -11.43 -3.17
N CYS A 61 1.57 -10.26 -3.41
CA CYS A 61 1.38 -9.51 -4.64
C CYS A 61 1.83 -10.32 -5.88
N SER A 62 2.94 -11.05 -5.78
CA SER A 62 3.41 -11.94 -6.83
C SER A 62 2.41 -13.08 -7.11
N TRP A 63 1.87 -13.74 -6.09
CA TRP A 63 0.88 -14.82 -6.27
C TRP A 63 -0.40 -14.35 -6.95
N TYR A 64 -0.85 -13.13 -6.64
CA TYR A 64 -2.07 -12.54 -7.22
C TYR A 64 -1.79 -11.73 -8.48
N GLN A 65 -0.52 -11.62 -8.89
CA GLN A 65 -0.09 -10.77 -10.02
C GLN A 65 -0.59 -9.32 -9.88
N VAL A 66 -0.60 -8.82 -8.65
CA VAL A 66 -1.00 -7.46 -8.29
C VAL A 66 0.25 -6.62 -8.10
N TYR A 67 0.24 -5.40 -8.58
CA TYR A 67 1.33 -4.46 -8.39
C TYR A 67 1.29 -3.81 -7.00
N LEU A 68 2.48 -3.56 -6.44
CA LEU A 68 2.65 -2.90 -5.15
C LEU A 68 3.17 -1.48 -5.34
N ALA A 69 2.53 -0.51 -4.66
CA ALA A 69 3.03 0.84 -4.48
C ALA A 69 3.26 1.10 -3.00
N VAL A 70 4.44 1.60 -2.64
CA VAL A 70 4.81 1.88 -1.25
C VAL A 70 4.88 3.38 -1.04
N GLN A 71 4.02 3.88 -0.15
CA GLN A 71 3.94 5.30 0.15
C GLN A 71 5.13 5.79 0.98
N CYS A 72 5.69 6.93 0.59
CA CYS A 72 6.63 7.71 1.39
C CYS A 72 5.89 8.52 2.47
N CYS A 73 6.65 9.07 3.46
CA CYS A 73 6.11 9.98 4.45
C CYS A 73 5.90 11.40 3.88
N GLU A 74 5.34 12.28 4.69
CA GLU A 74 5.06 13.68 4.35
C GLU A 74 6.30 14.49 3.97
N HIS A 75 7.48 14.13 4.46
CA HIS A 75 8.74 14.80 4.08
C HIS A 75 9.05 14.67 2.58
N LEU A 76 8.52 13.64 1.92
CA LEU A 76 8.57 13.47 0.47
C LEU A 76 7.16 13.61 -0.16
N ASN A 77 6.34 14.50 0.39
CA ASN A 77 4.99 14.83 -0.10
C ASN A 77 4.11 13.60 -0.34
N ARG A 78 4.37 12.48 0.38
CA ARG A 78 3.70 11.18 0.22
C ARG A 78 3.80 10.60 -1.19
N ALA A 79 4.86 10.92 -1.94
CA ALA A 79 5.20 10.24 -3.18
C ALA A 79 5.33 8.71 -2.96
N LEU A 80 5.32 7.93 -4.02
CA LEU A 80 5.26 6.47 -3.90
C LEU A 80 6.39 5.80 -4.68
N VAL A 81 6.99 4.79 -4.07
CA VAL A 81 7.92 3.88 -4.75
C VAL A 81 7.10 2.81 -5.48
N VAL A 82 7.36 2.68 -6.77
CA VAL A 82 6.75 1.67 -7.65
C VAL A 82 7.81 1.07 -8.58
N GLU A 83 7.50 -0.05 -9.22
CA GLU A 83 8.29 -0.53 -10.36
C GLU A 83 8.02 0.34 -11.60
N ARG A 84 9.05 0.60 -12.43
CA ARG A 84 8.92 1.38 -13.68
C ARG A 84 7.81 0.88 -14.58
N ALA A 85 7.64 -0.44 -14.70
CA ALA A 85 6.56 -1.04 -15.45
C ALA A 85 5.15 -0.61 -14.99
N ILE A 86 4.98 -0.24 -13.71
CA ILE A 86 3.74 0.32 -13.17
C ILE A 86 3.57 1.76 -13.63
N MET A 87 4.64 2.54 -13.52
CA MET A 87 4.67 3.94 -13.96
C MET A 87 4.25 4.04 -15.43
N ASP A 88 4.88 3.25 -16.30
CA ASP A 88 4.58 3.22 -17.73
C ASP A 88 3.14 2.75 -18.01
N LYS A 89 2.71 1.67 -17.35
CA LYS A 89 1.37 1.10 -17.54
C LYS A 89 0.25 2.06 -17.17
N TYR A 90 0.42 2.82 -16.10
CA TYR A 90 -0.59 3.74 -15.58
C TYR A 90 -0.34 5.19 -15.97
N ASN A 91 0.70 5.47 -16.80
CA ASN A 91 1.10 6.81 -17.23
C ASN A 91 1.23 7.77 -16.05
N LEU A 92 2.06 7.37 -15.06
CA LEU A 92 2.28 8.14 -13.84
C LEU A 92 3.45 9.12 -14.02
N GLU A 93 3.42 10.21 -13.27
CA GLU A 93 4.47 11.22 -13.30
C GLU A 93 5.63 10.82 -12.37
N GLU A 94 6.83 10.67 -12.97
CA GLU A 94 8.07 10.39 -12.22
C GLU A 94 8.57 11.64 -11.51
N VAL A 95 9.00 11.47 -10.26
CA VAL A 95 9.65 12.53 -9.46
C VAL A 95 11.05 12.11 -9.03
N THR A 96 11.97 13.07 -9.04
CA THR A 96 13.39 12.80 -8.73
C THR A 96 13.64 12.93 -7.23
N VAL A 97 13.50 11.81 -6.49
CA VAL A 97 13.86 11.72 -5.08
C VAL A 97 14.20 10.27 -4.73
N ILE A 98 15.10 10.08 -3.77
CA ILE A 98 15.42 8.76 -3.23
C ILE A 98 14.96 8.72 -1.76
N PRO A 99 13.96 7.89 -1.43
CA PRO A 99 13.52 7.75 -0.05
C PRO A 99 14.59 7.07 0.81
N VAL A 100 14.79 7.64 2.01
CA VAL A 100 15.65 7.11 3.05
C VAL A 100 14.86 6.93 4.34
N ALA A 101 15.37 6.18 5.30
CA ALA A 101 14.64 5.86 6.54
C ALA A 101 14.14 7.11 7.30
N LYS A 102 14.91 8.22 7.28
CA LYS A 102 14.58 9.50 7.94
C LYS A 102 13.76 10.46 7.07
N ALA A 103 13.67 10.21 5.76
CA ALA A 103 12.88 11.00 4.81
C ALA A 103 12.31 10.07 3.72
N GLY A 104 11.03 9.75 3.84
CA GLY A 104 10.35 8.73 3.04
C GLY A 104 9.88 7.55 3.87
N GLY A 105 10.63 7.18 4.91
CA GLY A 105 10.32 6.10 5.82
C GLY A 105 10.98 4.77 5.45
N SER A 106 11.14 3.89 6.45
CA SER A 106 11.91 2.64 6.30
C SER A 106 11.33 1.68 5.27
N LEU A 107 9.99 1.61 5.12
CA LEU A 107 9.37 0.71 4.14
C LEU A 107 9.62 1.19 2.70
N ALA A 108 9.47 2.51 2.45
CA ALA A 108 9.74 3.09 1.13
C ALA A 108 11.24 2.99 0.76
N ALA A 109 12.12 3.25 1.72
CA ALA A 109 13.57 3.06 1.53
C ALA A 109 13.92 1.59 1.22
N GLN A 110 13.24 0.64 1.86
CA GLN A 110 13.41 -0.79 1.58
C GLN A 110 12.88 -1.18 0.20
N ALA A 111 11.71 -0.66 -0.19
CA ALA A 111 11.16 -0.89 -1.52
C ALA A 111 12.08 -0.36 -2.62
N MET A 112 12.68 0.81 -2.42
CA MET A 112 13.65 1.40 -3.35
C MET A 112 14.89 0.52 -3.54
N ARG A 113 15.26 -0.30 -2.56
CA ARG A 113 16.40 -1.24 -2.64
C ARG A 113 16.04 -2.61 -3.23
N GLU A 114 14.80 -3.08 -3.03
CA GLU A 114 14.40 -4.45 -3.35
C GLU A 114 13.60 -4.58 -4.65
N PHE A 115 12.96 -3.52 -5.13
CA PHE A 115 12.31 -3.54 -6.44
C PHE A 115 13.37 -3.68 -7.53
N ALA A 116 13.02 -4.33 -8.64
CA ALA A 116 13.96 -4.61 -9.72
C ALA A 116 14.33 -3.36 -10.52
N ASP A 117 13.36 -2.49 -10.77
CA ASP A 117 13.54 -1.18 -11.43
C ASP A 117 12.68 -0.12 -10.73
N PRO A 118 13.12 0.31 -9.52
CA PRO A 118 12.34 1.22 -8.68
C PRO A 118 12.36 2.65 -9.23
N VAL A 119 11.19 3.26 -9.24
CA VAL A 119 11.02 4.70 -9.50
C VAL A 119 10.12 5.31 -8.43
N VAL A 120 10.19 6.62 -8.28
CA VAL A 120 9.29 7.37 -7.41
C VAL A 120 8.30 8.15 -8.27
N VAL A 121 7.02 8.03 -7.95
CA VAL A 121 5.94 8.76 -8.64
C VAL A 121 5.20 9.67 -7.68
N GLU A 122 4.66 10.79 -8.19
CA GLU A 122 3.98 11.78 -7.36
C GLU A 122 2.68 11.23 -6.77
N ALA A 123 1.85 10.59 -7.57
CA ALA A 123 0.52 10.14 -7.19
C ALA A 123 0.09 8.88 -7.95
N ILE A 124 -0.88 8.16 -7.38
CA ILE A 124 -1.50 6.98 -8.01
C ILE A 124 -3.02 6.98 -7.78
N ALA A 125 -3.71 6.07 -8.46
CA ALA A 125 -5.11 5.71 -8.19
C ALA A 125 -5.21 4.19 -7.95
N ALA A 126 -4.88 3.74 -6.74
CA ALA A 126 -4.83 2.33 -6.37
C ALA A 126 -6.23 1.71 -6.24
N HIS A 127 -6.32 0.41 -6.50
CA HIS A 127 -7.57 -0.35 -6.47
C HIS A 127 -7.91 -0.88 -5.08
N ALA A 128 -6.90 -1.04 -4.23
CA ALA A 128 -7.02 -1.32 -2.81
C ALA A 128 -5.87 -0.68 -2.05
N GLY A 129 -6.01 -0.55 -0.74
CA GLY A 129 -4.96 0.01 0.10
C GLY A 129 -4.95 -0.58 1.49
N MET A 130 -3.76 -0.60 2.08
CA MET A 130 -3.50 -1.06 3.43
C MET A 130 -2.62 -0.04 4.16
N ASP A 131 -3.09 0.43 5.30
CA ASP A 131 -2.41 1.41 6.16
C ASP A 131 -2.00 0.74 7.47
N ILE A 132 -0.70 0.66 7.70
CA ILE A 132 -0.08 0.04 8.87
C ILE A 132 0.46 1.16 9.78
N GLY A 133 -0.32 1.54 10.80
CA GLY A 133 0.09 2.56 11.77
C GLY A 133 -0.37 3.98 11.42
N SER A 134 -1.56 4.10 10.83
CA SER A 134 -2.26 5.39 10.63
C SER A 134 -1.44 6.43 9.84
N THR A 135 -0.82 5.99 8.75
CA THR A 135 0.01 6.84 7.88
C THR A 135 -0.81 7.68 6.89
N LEU A 136 -2.10 7.40 6.75
CA LEU A 136 -3.04 8.04 5.83
C LEU A 136 -2.71 7.78 4.35
N ILE A 137 -3.39 6.82 3.75
CA ILE A 137 -3.23 6.42 2.34
C ILE A 137 -4.39 6.84 1.43
N GLY A 138 -5.41 7.48 2.00
CA GLY A 138 -6.68 7.74 1.29
C GLY A 138 -6.54 8.55 0.00
N MET A 139 -5.56 9.47 -0.08
CA MET A 139 -5.28 10.28 -1.26
C MET A 139 -4.84 9.44 -2.47
N HIS A 140 -4.33 8.25 -2.24
CA HIS A 140 -3.83 7.34 -3.28
C HIS A 140 -4.84 6.27 -3.71
N ILE A 141 -6.03 6.25 -3.08
CA ILE A 141 -7.06 5.25 -3.39
C ILE A 141 -8.05 5.81 -4.42
N LYS A 142 -8.30 5.03 -5.45
CA LYS A 142 -9.30 5.33 -6.47
C LYS A 142 -10.68 5.51 -5.85
N LYS A 143 -11.42 6.51 -6.29
CA LYS A 143 -12.82 6.71 -5.87
C LYS A 143 -13.72 5.61 -6.45
N VAL A 144 -14.57 5.00 -5.67
CA VAL A 144 -14.96 5.27 -4.29
C VAL A 144 -14.21 4.29 -3.37
N ALA A 145 -13.51 4.78 -2.37
CA ALA A 145 -12.90 3.96 -1.33
C ALA A 145 -13.98 3.40 -0.38
N VAL A 146 -13.89 2.11 -0.10
CA VAL A 146 -14.80 1.39 0.80
C VAL A 146 -13.97 0.70 1.88
N PRO A 147 -14.21 0.96 3.17
CA PRO A 147 -13.44 0.34 4.23
C PRO A 147 -13.63 -1.18 4.26
N VAL A 148 -12.54 -1.90 4.48
CA VAL A 148 -12.51 -3.36 4.67
C VAL A 148 -12.17 -3.67 6.13
N ARG A 149 -12.91 -4.56 6.74
CA ARG A 149 -12.65 -5.05 8.09
C ARG A 149 -11.95 -6.39 7.99
N LEU A 150 -10.61 -6.35 8.15
CA LEU A 150 -9.78 -7.54 8.15
C LEU A 150 -9.87 -8.27 9.49
N THR A 151 -9.66 -9.58 9.47
CA THR A 151 -9.52 -10.42 10.68
C THR A 151 -8.31 -9.95 11.50
N GLN A 152 -7.19 -9.70 10.81
CA GLN A 152 -5.98 -9.15 11.40
C GLN A 152 -6.15 -7.64 11.60
N LYS A 153 -6.18 -7.20 12.87
CA LYS A 153 -6.37 -5.77 13.23
C LYS A 153 -5.05 -5.03 13.47
N TYR A 154 -3.96 -5.74 13.62
CA TYR A 154 -2.64 -5.19 13.93
C TYR A 154 -1.55 -5.92 13.16
N ILE A 155 -0.52 -5.19 12.75
CA ILE A 155 0.77 -5.72 12.31
C ILE A 155 1.79 -5.33 13.40
N GLY A 156 2.29 -6.31 14.15
CA GLY A 156 2.99 -6.01 15.40
C GLY A 156 2.06 -5.26 16.36
N GLN A 157 2.45 -4.05 16.76
CA GLN A 157 1.64 -3.14 17.59
C GLN A 157 0.87 -2.10 16.77
N ALA A 158 1.19 -1.93 15.48
CA ALA A 158 0.54 -0.94 14.62
C ALA A 158 -0.89 -1.33 14.27
N TYR A 159 -1.83 -0.41 14.45
CA TYR A 159 -3.20 -0.60 13.99
C TYR A 159 -3.24 -0.69 12.46
N LEU A 160 -4.04 -1.63 11.95
CA LEU A 160 -4.19 -1.91 10.53
C LEU A 160 -5.56 -1.43 10.05
N THR A 161 -5.56 -0.54 9.05
CA THR A 161 -6.76 -0.22 8.29
C THR A 161 -6.61 -0.64 6.83
N ALA A 162 -7.73 -0.97 6.20
CA ALA A 162 -7.72 -1.39 4.81
C ALA A 162 -8.95 -0.86 4.06
N ALA A 163 -8.77 -0.65 2.77
CA ALA A 163 -9.83 -0.23 1.88
C ALA A 163 -9.75 -0.97 0.54
N ARG A 164 -10.90 -1.21 -0.05
CA ARG A 164 -11.07 -1.59 -1.46
C ARG A 164 -11.74 -0.46 -2.21
N THR A 165 -11.86 -0.57 -3.51
CA THR A 165 -12.60 0.38 -4.31
C THR A 165 -13.82 -0.27 -4.97
N ARG A 166 -14.77 0.54 -5.36
CA ARG A 166 -15.87 0.18 -6.25
C ARG A 166 -16.13 1.30 -7.26
N PRO A 167 -16.78 1.00 -8.39
CA PRO A 167 -17.23 2.04 -9.32
C PRO A 167 -18.13 3.05 -8.63
N LYS A 168 -18.11 4.28 -9.14
CA LYS A 168 -19.04 5.31 -8.71
C LYS A 168 -20.45 4.96 -9.20
N LEU A 169 -21.43 5.14 -8.34
CA LEU A 169 -22.85 5.07 -8.73
C LEU A 169 -23.28 6.48 -9.13
N ILE A 170 -23.09 6.83 -10.40
CA ILE A 170 -23.39 8.16 -10.92
C ILE A 170 -24.55 8.06 -11.88
N GLY A 171 -25.62 8.81 -11.61
CA GLY A 171 -26.81 8.89 -12.46
C GLY A 171 -28.00 9.46 -11.70
N GLY A 172 -29.09 9.74 -12.40
CA GLY A 172 -30.36 10.19 -11.84
C GLY A 172 -31.35 9.04 -11.71
N ALA A 173 -32.62 9.38 -11.51
CA ALA A 173 -33.73 8.43 -11.31
C ALA A 173 -33.92 7.39 -12.44
N ARG A 174 -33.33 7.64 -13.60
CA ARG A 174 -33.40 6.72 -14.76
C ARG A 174 -32.15 5.84 -14.90
N ALA A 175 -31.18 5.98 -13.99
CA ALA A 175 -29.95 5.20 -14.06
C ALA A 175 -30.23 3.73 -13.73
N VAL A 176 -29.63 2.83 -14.50
CA VAL A 176 -29.64 1.39 -14.28
C VAL A 176 -28.22 0.97 -13.92
N TYR A 177 -28.04 0.26 -12.81
CA TYR A 177 -26.72 -0.13 -12.29
C TYR A 177 -26.42 -1.61 -12.42
N GLU A 178 -27.44 -2.42 -12.74
CA GLU A 178 -27.32 -3.87 -12.94
C GLU A 178 -27.98 -4.24 -14.26
N MET A 179 -27.36 -5.11 -15.02
CA MET A 179 -27.98 -5.70 -16.20
C MET A 179 -28.89 -6.86 -15.76
N CYS A 180 -30.15 -6.86 -16.21
CA CYS A 180 -31.10 -7.94 -16.00
C CYS A 180 -30.73 -9.16 -16.82
#